data_d74e1ce7c831db243ec46b57509df719
#
_entry.id   d74e1ce7c831db243ec46b57509df719
#
_cell.length_a   1.000
_cell.length_b   1.000
_cell.length_c   1.000
_cell.angle_alpha   90.00
_cell.angle_beta   90.00
_cell.angle_gamma   90.00
#
_symmetry.space_group_name_H-M   'P 1'
#
loop_
_entity.id
_entity.type
_entity.pdbx_description
1 polymer ?
#
loop_
_entity_poly.entity_id
_entity_poly.type
_entity_poly.pdbx_seq_one_letter_code
_entity_poly.pdbx_strand_id
1 'polypeptide(L)'
;MNNSVRKIAIVADSAIPFLRGVLEPWAAVRCLPGSAITPEEVRHADALIVRTRTRCDERLLAGSAVRLVATATIGFDHIDTAWCAARGIRVATAAGCNARGVLQWIAALLVHLSRTQGWNPGDKTLGIVGVGHVGSLVQQYAEAWGFRVLCCDPPREAREHLGFLP
;
A
#
# COMPACT_ATOMS: atom_id res chain seq x y z
N MET A 1 15.58 38.26 -15.51
CA MET A 1 16.21 37.14 -14.76
C MET A 1 15.24 35.97 -14.77
N ASN A 2 15.51 34.98 -15.63
CA ASN A 2 14.64 33.82 -15.81
C ASN A 2 14.89 32.87 -14.62
N ASN A 3 14.05 32.95 -13.59
CA ASN A 3 14.11 32.02 -12.46
C ASN A 3 13.45 30.71 -12.90
N SER A 4 14.17 29.90 -13.71
CA SER A 4 13.70 28.56 -14.05
C SER A 4 13.76 27.73 -12.77
N VAL A 5 12.64 27.62 -12.09
CA VAL A 5 12.50 26.70 -10.95
C VAL A 5 12.87 25.31 -11.45
N ARG A 6 13.91 24.73 -10.89
CA ARG A 6 14.35 23.37 -11.22
C ARG A 6 13.17 22.42 -11.01
N LYS A 7 12.75 21.71 -12.06
CA LYS A 7 11.73 20.66 -11.93
C LYS A 7 12.22 19.57 -10.99
N ILE A 8 11.34 19.06 -10.15
CA ILE A 8 11.61 17.89 -9.31
C ILE A 8 11.94 16.70 -10.20
N ALA A 9 13.04 16.00 -9.93
CA ALA A 9 13.44 14.81 -10.66
C ALA A 9 12.88 13.56 -9.97
N ILE A 10 12.09 12.78 -10.70
CA ILE A 10 11.46 11.54 -10.17
C ILE A 10 11.91 10.34 -10.98
N VAL A 11 12.35 9.28 -10.30
CA VAL A 11 12.50 7.95 -10.89
C VAL A 11 11.32 7.09 -10.46
N ALA A 12 10.67 6.42 -11.41
CA ALA A 12 9.47 5.65 -11.15
C ALA A 12 9.52 4.26 -11.80
N ASP A 13 8.92 3.25 -11.14
CA ASP A 13 8.76 1.93 -11.73
C ASP A 13 7.76 2.00 -12.89
N SER A 14 8.20 1.59 -14.08
CA SER A 14 7.40 1.62 -15.31
C SER A 14 6.18 0.69 -15.30
N ALA A 15 6.13 -0.26 -14.36
CA ALA A 15 5.01 -1.17 -14.18
C ALA A 15 3.88 -0.58 -13.30
N ILE A 16 3.98 0.69 -12.86
CA ILE A 16 2.90 1.38 -12.17
C ILE A 16 1.87 1.83 -13.22
N PRO A 17 0.64 1.31 -13.16
CA PRO A 17 -0.38 1.67 -14.14
C PRO A 17 -0.79 3.14 -14.00
N PHE A 18 -1.13 3.78 -15.12
CA PHE A 18 -1.67 5.14 -15.19
C PHE A 18 -0.77 6.25 -14.63
N LEU A 19 0.52 5.98 -14.36
CA LEU A 19 1.44 7.00 -13.83
C LEU A 19 1.88 8.01 -14.88
N ARG A 20 2.08 7.56 -16.13
CA ARG A 20 2.55 8.42 -17.23
C ARG A 20 1.54 9.53 -17.53
N GLY A 21 2.05 10.76 -17.70
CA GLY A 21 1.24 11.95 -17.94
C GLY A 21 0.68 12.62 -16.69
N VAL A 22 0.76 11.97 -15.52
CA VAL A 22 0.19 12.49 -14.27
C VAL A 22 1.12 13.49 -13.58
N LEU A 23 2.41 13.20 -13.52
CA LEU A 23 3.37 14.02 -12.76
C LEU A 23 4.22 14.93 -13.66
N GLU A 24 4.31 14.67 -14.94
CA GLU A 24 5.13 15.40 -15.90
C GLU A 24 4.82 16.91 -15.99
N PRO A 25 3.60 17.40 -15.71
CA PRO A 25 3.34 18.84 -15.61
C PRO A 25 4.20 19.55 -14.54
N TRP A 26 4.56 18.83 -13.45
CA TRP A 26 5.28 19.42 -12.30
C TRP A 26 6.68 18.87 -12.11
N ALA A 27 7.00 17.72 -12.70
CA ALA A 27 8.25 17.00 -12.46
C ALA A 27 8.85 16.46 -13.75
N ALA A 28 10.16 16.22 -13.73
CA ALA A 28 10.86 15.41 -14.74
C ALA A 28 10.80 13.94 -14.29
N VAL A 29 9.93 13.15 -14.93
CA VAL A 29 9.69 11.75 -14.57
C VAL A 29 10.43 10.83 -15.52
N ARG A 30 11.27 9.94 -14.97
CA ARG A 30 11.94 8.86 -15.70
C ARG A 30 11.41 7.52 -15.24
N CYS A 31 10.75 6.80 -16.13
CA CYS A 31 10.18 5.49 -15.86
C CYS A 31 11.17 4.38 -16.27
N LEU A 32 11.51 3.49 -15.34
CA LEU A 32 12.40 2.35 -15.52
C LEU A 32 11.72 1.07 -15.01
N PRO A 33 12.02 -0.10 -15.58
CA PRO A 33 11.66 -1.36 -14.94
C PRO A 33 12.22 -1.42 -13.53
N GLY A 34 11.45 -1.93 -12.56
CA GLY A 34 11.88 -1.95 -11.15
C GLY A 34 13.24 -2.62 -10.93
N SER A 35 13.59 -3.63 -11.74
CA SER A 35 14.90 -4.30 -11.72
C SER A 35 16.06 -3.45 -12.30
N ALA A 36 15.75 -2.39 -13.04
CA ALA A 36 16.74 -1.48 -13.63
C ALA A 36 16.94 -0.20 -12.79
N ILE A 37 16.25 -0.05 -11.67
CA ILE A 37 16.44 1.05 -10.75
C ILE A 37 17.68 0.75 -9.88
N THR A 38 18.81 1.36 -10.25
CA THR A 38 20.13 1.19 -9.62
C THR A 38 20.56 2.45 -8.86
N PRO A 39 21.61 2.39 -8.03
CA PRO A 39 22.15 3.57 -7.34
C PRO A 39 22.52 4.72 -8.27
N GLU A 40 23.04 4.43 -9.47
CA GLU A 40 23.40 5.44 -10.48
C GLU A 40 22.15 6.16 -10.96
N GLU A 41 21.06 5.39 -11.18
CA GLU A 41 19.79 5.91 -11.68
C GLU A 41 19.08 6.84 -10.68
N VAL A 42 19.24 6.60 -9.39
CA VAL A 42 18.60 7.39 -8.33
C VAL A 42 19.48 8.49 -7.78
N ARG A 43 20.76 8.55 -8.15
CA ARG A 43 21.75 9.48 -7.60
C ARG A 43 21.27 10.93 -7.55
N HIS A 44 20.65 11.42 -8.61
CA HIS A 44 20.19 12.80 -8.77
C HIS A 44 18.67 12.95 -8.72
N ALA A 45 17.96 11.90 -8.35
CA ALA A 45 16.51 11.95 -8.17
C ALA A 45 16.15 12.63 -6.83
N ASP A 46 15.13 13.46 -6.84
CA ASP A 46 14.56 14.07 -5.63
C ASP A 46 13.54 13.12 -4.98
N ALA A 47 12.87 12.29 -5.80
CA ALA A 47 11.89 11.30 -5.34
C ALA A 47 11.97 9.99 -6.13
N LEU A 48 11.55 8.92 -5.47
CA LEU A 48 11.49 7.57 -6.01
C LEU A 48 10.08 7.02 -5.82
N ILE A 49 9.47 6.48 -6.90
CA ILE A 49 8.16 5.83 -6.84
C ILE A 49 8.32 4.39 -7.29
N VAL A 50 8.14 3.45 -6.37
CA VAL A 50 8.49 2.03 -6.59
C VAL A 50 7.31 1.09 -6.42
N ARG A 51 7.59 -0.16 -6.77
CA ARG A 51 6.80 -1.35 -6.42
C ARG A 51 7.72 -2.35 -5.71
N THR A 52 7.17 -3.49 -5.34
CA THR A 52 7.83 -4.53 -4.53
C THR A 52 9.13 -5.09 -5.12
N ARG A 53 9.40 -4.91 -6.42
CA ARG A 53 10.63 -5.41 -7.07
C ARG A 53 11.87 -4.56 -6.82
N THR A 54 11.71 -3.33 -6.34
CA THR A 54 12.82 -2.43 -6.04
C THR A 54 13.01 -2.38 -4.53
N ARG A 55 14.12 -2.93 -4.05
CA ARG A 55 14.47 -2.83 -2.64
C ARG A 55 15.07 -1.46 -2.36
N CYS A 56 14.43 -0.69 -1.47
CA CYS A 56 14.86 0.64 -1.07
C CYS A 56 15.54 0.56 0.31
N ASP A 57 16.83 0.36 0.29
CA ASP A 57 17.70 0.26 1.46
C ASP A 57 18.95 1.12 1.28
N GLU A 58 19.90 1.00 2.20
CA GLU A 58 21.17 1.71 2.14
C GLU A 58 21.90 1.50 0.80
N ARG A 59 21.87 0.29 0.24
CA ARG A 59 22.59 -0.03 -1.00
C ARG A 59 22.08 0.79 -2.17
N LEU A 60 20.76 1.01 -2.25
CA LEU A 60 20.15 1.80 -3.32
C LEU A 60 20.25 3.29 -3.06
N LEU A 61 20.05 3.73 -1.82
CA LEU A 61 19.77 5.13 -1.51
C LEU A 61 20.98 5.90 -0.96
N ALA A 62 22.07 5.22 -0.55
CA ALA A 62 23.23 5.89 -0.02
C ALA A 62 23.88 6.81 -1.09
N GLY A 63 24.15 8.06 -0.71
CA GLY A 63 24.72 9.05 -1.61
C GLY A 63 23.79 9.60 -2.68
N SER A 64 22.49 9.23 -2.66
CA SER A 64 21.49 9.82 -3.55
C SER A 64 20.93 11.15 -3.01
N ALA A 65 20.31 11.93 -3.88
CA ALA A 65 19.59 13.15 -3.52
C ALA A 65 18.11 12.89 -3.09
N VAL A 66 17.69 11.63 -3.01
CA VAL A 66 16.31 11.22 -2.74
C VAL A 66 15.87 11.68 -1.35
N ARG A 67 14.73 12.37 -1.29
CA ARG A 67 14.07 12.84 -0.06
C ARG A 67 12.70 12.24 0.18
N LEU A 68 12.16 11.54 -0.83
CA LEU A 68 10.86 10.87 -0.76
C LEU A 68 10.95 9.52 -1.47
N VAL A 69 10.57 8.46 -0.79
CA VAL A 69 10.29 7.16 -1.38
C VAL A 69 8.81 6.90 -1.25
N ALA A 70 8.10 6.75 -2.38
CA ALA A 70 6.70 6.36 -2.39
C ALA A 70 6.55 4.94 -2.96
N THR A 71 5.70 4.12 -2.38
CA THR A 71 5.36 2.82 -2.95
C THR A 71 3.93 2.80 -3.46
N ALA A 72 3.76 2.32 -4.71
CA ALA A 72 2.45 2.11 -5.34
C ALA A 72 1.87 0.73 -4.98
N THR A 73 2.34 0.12 -3.89
CA THR A 73 1.87 -1.17 -3.38
C THR A 73 1.43 -1.04 -1.92
N ILE A 74 0.58 -1.97 -1.48
CA ILE A 74 0.04 -1.96 -0.11
C ILE A 74 1.13 -2.28 0.91
N GLY A 75 1.87 -3.37 0.68
CA GLY A 75 3.02 -3.75 1.49
C GLY A 75 4.24 -2.88 1.18
N PHE A 76 5.05 -2.63 2.18
CA PHE A 76 6.27 -1.82 2.08
C PHE A 76 7.51 -2.50 2.68
N ASP A 77 7.49 -3.84 2.82
CA ASP A 77 8.61 -4.64 3.36
C ASP A 77 9.90 -4.52 2.52
N HIS A 78 9.77 -4.05 1.28
CA HIS A 78 10.89 -3.74 0.38
C HIS A 78 11.54 -2.38 0.66
N ILE A 79 11.02 -1.59 1.62
CA ILE A 79 11.56 -0.29 2.02
C ILE A 79 12.10 -0.40 3.44
N ASP A 80 13.37 -0.11 3.62
CA ASP A 80 13.97 0.06 4.95
C ASP A 80 13.55 1.42 5.54
N THR A 81 12.40 1.40 6.21
CA THR A 81 11.81 2.62 6.77
C THR A 81 12.63 3.20 7.91
N ALA A 82 13.34 2.36 8.66
CA ALA A 82 14.20 2.80 9.76
C ALA A 82 15.43 3.55 9.22
N TRP A 83 16.08 2.99 8.20
CA TRP A 83 17.20 3.64 7.53
C TRP A 83 16.78 4.95 6.84
N CYS A 84 15.63 4.94 6.15
CA CYS A 84 15.07 6.14 5.53
C CYS A 84 14.81 7.25 6.56
N ALA A 85 14.18 6.92 7.68
CA ALA A 85 13.89 7.88 8.75
C ALA A 85 15.17 8.48 9.35
N ALA A 86 16.21 7.66 9.60
CA ALA A 86 17.50 8.11 10.10
C ALA A 86 18.22 9.09 9.16
N ARG A 87 17.88 9.09 7.86
CA ARG A 87 18.45 9.97 6.82
C ARG A 87 17.51 11.10 6.39
N GLY A 88 16.37 11.28 7.07
CA GLY A 88 15.39 12.31 6.74
C GLY A 88 14.65 12.06 5.42
N ILE A 89 14.69 10.84 4.90
CA ILE A 89 13.95 10.42 3.71
C ILE A 89 12.53 10.06 4.15
N ARG A 90 11.54 10.78 3.63
CA ARG A 90 10.13 10.46 3.89
C ARG A 90 9.70 9.22 3.12
N VAL A 91 8.89 8.37 3.75
CA VAL A 91 8.27 7.21 3.11
C VAL A 91 6.77 7.42 3.03
N ALA A 92 6.21 7.28 1.83
CA ALA A 92 4.77 7.31 1.57
C ALA A 92 4.31 5.95 1.08
N THR A 93 3.29 5.40 1.71
CA THR A 93 2.72 4.10 1.36
C THR A 93 1.30 4.24 0.85
N ALA A 94 0.85 3.29 0.03
CA ALA A 94 -0.52 3.20 -0.45
C ALA A 94 -1.37 2.24 0.42
N ALA A 95 -1.02 2.08 1.70
CA ALA A 95 -1.73 1.17 2.59
C ALA A 95 -3.24 1.47 2.63
N GLY A 96 -4.05 0.43 2.43
CA GLY A 96 -5.51 0.55 2.42
C GLY A 96 -6.14 1.10 1.14
N CYS A 97 -5.38 1.54 0.15
CA CYS A 97 -5.92 2.19 -1.07
C CYS A 97 -6.90 1.30 -1.86
N ASN A 98 -6.73 -0.03 -1.82
CA ASN A 98 -7.62 -0.99 -2.49
C ASN A 98 -8.57 -1.73 -1.53
N ALA A 99 -8.62 -1.38 -0.25
CA ALA A 99 -9.39 -2.13 0.75
C ALA A 99 -10.89 -2.21 0.38
N ARG A 100 -11.45 -1.16 -0.22
CA ARG A 100 -12.83 -1.17 -0.72
C ARG A 100 -13.02 -2.12 -1.91
N GLY A 101 -12.06 -2.23 -2.81
CA GLY A 101 -12.12 -3.18 -3.93
C GLY A 101 -12.11 -4.63 -3.44
N VAL A 102 -11.29 -4.93 -2.42
CA VAL A 102 -11.29 -6.26 -1.79
C VAL A 102 -12.62 -6.53 -1.07
N LEU A 103 -13.17 -5.55 -0.36
CA LEU A 103 -14.49 -5.67 0.26
C LEU A 103 -15.58 -5.99 -0.78
N GLN A 104 -15.59 -5.30 -1.93
CA GLN A 104 -16.55 -5.56 -3.01
C GLN A 104 -16.45 -7.01 -3.53
N TRP A 105 -15.23 -7.50 -3.69
CA TRP A 105 -15.02 -8.89 -4.11
C TRP A 105 -15.55 -9.88 -3.06
N ILE A 106 -15.25 -9.66 -1.77
CA ILE A 106 -15.75 -10.50 -0.67
C ILE A 106 -17.28 -10.44 -0.63
N ALA A 107 -17.89 -9.27 -0.75
CA ALA A 107 -19.33 -9.11 -0.79
C ALA A 107 -19.97 -9.92 -1.94
N ALA A 108 -19.41 -9.82 -3.14
CA ALA A 108 -19.89 -10.58 -4.29
C ALA A 108 -19.78 -12.09 -4.07
N LEU A 109 -18.66 -12.55 -3.47
CA LEU A 109 -18.46 -13.96 -3.13
C LEU A 109 -19.49 -14.43 -2.09
N LEU A 110 -19.71 -13.69 -1.02
CA LEU A 110 -20.68 -14.04 0.02
C LEU A 110 -22.11 -14.10 -0.53
N VAL A 111 -22.51 -13.16 -1.39
CA VAL A 111 -23.79 -13.17 -2.08
C VAL A 111 -23.92 -14.40 -3.00
N HIS A 112 -22.87 -14.72 -3.76
CA HIS A 112 -22.86 -15.91 -4.60
C HIS A 112 -23.04 -17.18 -3.79
N LEU A 113 -22.28 -17.35 -2.70
CA LEU A 113 -22.37 -18.50 -1.82
C LEU A 113 -23.74 -18.60 -1.14
N SER A 114 -24.29 -17.50 -0.63
CA SER A 114 -25.63 -17.45 -0.03
C SER A 114 -26.68 -17.98 -1.01
N ARG A 115 -26.64 -17.52 -2.24
CA ARG A 115 -27.62 -17.93 -3.28
C ARG A 115 -27.44 -19.37 -3.71
N THR A 116 -26.21 -19.84 -3.89
CA THR A 116 -25.94 -21.21 -4.37
C THR A 116 -26.13 -22.27 -3.31
N GLN A 117 -25.93 -21.92 -2.03
CA GLN A 117 -26.06 -22.85 -0.91
C GLN A 117 -27.30 -22.64 -0.06
N GLY A 118 -28.14 -21.63 -0.36
CA GLY A 118 -29.43 -21.41 0.26
C GLY A 118 -29.39 -21.00 1.74
N TRP A 119 -28.40 -20.20 2.16
CA TRP A 119 -28.32 -19.72 3.54
C TRP A 119 -28.45 -18.19 3.62
N ASN A 120 -28.84 -17.69 4.80
CA ASN A 120 -28.89 -16.26 5.08
C ASN A 120 -27.71 -15.82 5.96
N PRO A 121 -27.23 -14.55 5.85
CA PRO A 121 -26.16 -14.04 6.69
C PRO A 121 -26.39 -14.24 8.19
N GLY A 122 -27.62 -14.03 8.69
CA GLY A 122 -27.96 -14.20 10.10
C GLY A 122 -27.78 -15.62 10.65
N ASP A 123 -27.74 -16.63 9.77
CA ASP A 123 -27.55 -18.04 10.14
C ASP A 123 -26.07 -18.42 10.20
N LYS A 124 -25.17 -17.51 9.88
CA LYS A 124 -23.74 -17.80 9.68
C LYS A 124 -22.84 -16.98 10.58
N THR A 125 -21.72 -17.59 10.93
CA THR A 125 -20.61 -16.90 11.60
C THR A 125 -19.49 -16.71 10.60
N LEU A 126 -18.99 -15.46 10.50
CA LEU A 126 -17.85 -15.10 9.68
C LEU A 126 -16.61 -14.89 10.56
N GLY A 127 -15.57 -15.69 10.35
CA GLY A 127 -14.28 -15.51 10.99
C GLY A 127 -13.38 -14.59 10.16
N ILE A 128 -12.77 -13.61 10.80
CA ILE A 128 -11.82 -12.67 10.17
C ILE A 128 -10.48 -12.78 10.87
N VAL A 129 -9.46 -13.21 10.13
CA VAL A 129 -8.07 -13.25 10.60
C VAL A 129 -7.31 -12.08 9.97
N GLY A 130 -6.80 -11.17 10.83
CA GLY A 130 -6.20 -9.90 10.42
C GLY A 130 -7.25 -8.79 10.26
N VAL A 131 -7.33 -7.91 11.25
CA VAL A 131 -8.33 -6.81 11.31
C VAL A 131 -7.67 -5.47 11.00
N GLY A 132 -6.87 -5.44 9.92
CA GLY A 132 -6.27 -4.22 9.36
C GLY A 132 -7.26 -3.45 8.48
N HIS A 133 -6.76 -2.72 7.47
CA HIS A 133 -7.59 -1.90 6.57
C HIS A 133 -8.72 -2.68 5.88
N VAL A 134 -8.45 -3.89 5.43
CA VAL A 134 -9.47 -4.74 4.78
C VAL A 134 -10.35 -5.39 5.83
N GLY A 135 -9.75 -6.08 6.82
CA GLY A 135 -10.50 -6.83 7.82
C GLY A 135 -11.48 -5.97 8.62
N SER A 136 -11.11 -4.74 8.97
CA SER A 136 -12.01 -3.80 9.66
C SER A 136 -13.21 -3.41 8.78
N LEU A 137 -13.02 -3.20 7.48
CA LEU A 137 -14.13 -2.95 6.57
C LEU A 137 -15.02 -4.17 6.43
N VAL A 138 -14.44 -5.36 6.28
CA VAL A 138 -15.20 -6.61 6.18
C VAL A 138 -15.99 -6.84 7.45
N GLN A 139 -15.42 -6.63 8.63
CA GLN A 139 -16.12 -6.72 9.91
C GLN A 139 -17.35 -5.80 9.92
N GLN A 140 -17.14 -4.50 9.69
CA GLN A 140 -18.21 -3.51 9.73
C GLN A 140 -19.38 -3.87 8.80
N TYR A 141 -19.08 -4.27 7.57
CA TYR A 141 -20.12 -4.59 6.60
C TYR A 141 -20.76 -5.95 6.86
N ALA A 142 -20.00 -6.95 7.30
CA ALA A 142 -20.57 -8.26 7.63
C ALA A 142 -21.54 -8.18 8.81
N GLU A 143 -21.22 -7.41 9.86
CA GLU A 143 -22.13 -7.12 10.97
C GLU A 143 -23.40 -6.44 10.47
N ALA A 144 -23.28 -5.43 9.59
CA ALA A 144 -24.43 -4.75 9.00
C ALA A 144 -25.30 -5.66 8.11
N TRP A 145 -24.72 -6.69 7.51
CA TRP A 145 -25.44 -7.71 6.73
C TRP A 145 -26.08 -8.80 7.61
N GLY A 146 -25.82 -8.78 8.92
CA GLY A 146 -26.42 -9.69 9.89
C GLY A 146 -25.58 -10.91 10.25
N PHE A 147 -24.34 -11.03 9.78
CA PHE A 147 -23.44 -12.09 10.21
C PHE A 147 -23.10 -11.95 11.71
N ARG A 148 -22.93 -13.06 12.40
CA ARG A 148 -22.13 -13.10 13.61
C ARG A 148 -20.66 -13.03 13.20
N VAL A 149 -19.92 -12.02 13.66
CA VAL A 149 -18.50 -11.85 13.28
C VAL A 149 -17.59 -12.23 14.45
N LEU A 150 -16.54 -12.97 14.15
CA LEU A 150 -15.45 -13.31 15.07
C LEU A 150 -14.14 -12.79 14.48
N CYS A 151 -13.42 -11.96 15.20
CA CYS A 151 -12.16 -11.34 14.78
C CYS A 151 -10.97 -11.93 15.54
N CYS A 152 -9.86 -12.16 14.84
CA CYS A 152 -8.58 -12.55 15.39
C CYS A 152 -7.47 -11.68 14.77
N ASP A 153 -6.79 -10.89 15.60
CA ASP A 153 -5.62 -10.08 15.24
C ASP A 153 -4.77 -9.88 16.49
N PRO A 154 -3.98 -10.88 16.91
CA PRO A 154 -3.22 -10.82 18.15
C PRO A 154 -2.31 -9.59 18.29
N PRO A 155 -1.57 -9.14 17.24
CA PRO A 155 -0.77 -7.93 17.35
C PRO A 155 -1.59 -6.65 17.58
N ARG A 156 -2.80 -6.58 17.04
CA ARG A 156 -3.70 -5.45 17.23
C ARG A 156 -4.41 -5.53 18.58
N GLU A 157 -4.85 -6.72 18.99
CA GLU A 157 -5.44 -6.95 20.30
C GLU A 157 -4.50 -6.55 21.42
N ALA A 158 -3.21 -6.91 21.33
CA ALA A 158 -2.21 -6.56 22.33
C ALA A 158 -1.99 -5.03 22.47
N ARG A 159 -2.28 -4.24 21.43
CA ARG A 159 -2.14 -2.77 21.46
C ARG A 159 -3.43 -2.04 21.83
N GLU A 160 -4.58 -2.54 21.38
CA GLU A 160 -5.84 -1.79 21.35
C GLU A 160 -6.92 -2.37 22.28
N HIS A 161 -6.76 -3.61 22.76
CA HIS A 161 -7.69 -4.31 23.69
C HIS A 161 -9.15 -4.31 23.20
N LEU A 162 -9.36 -4.73 21.96
CA LEU A 162 -10.64 -4.67 21.26
C LEU A 162 -11.55 -5.88 21.52
N GLY A 163 -11.10 -6.88 22.31
CA GLY A 163 -11.83 -8.11 22.58
C GLY A 163 -11.81 -9.09 21.41
N PHE A 164 -10.78 -9.07 20.59
CA PHE A 164 -10.58 -10.03 19.52
C PHE A 164 -10.21 -11.41 20.10
N LEU A 165 -10.52 -12.46 19.36
CA LEU A 165 -10.11 -13.81 19.71
C LEU A 165 -8.58 -13.94 19.64
N PRO A 166 -7.97 -14.77 20.51
CA PRO A 166 -6.55 -15.02 20.54
C PRO A 166 -6.03 -15.71 19.27
#